data_c1fe6bfcdd9df54cac92b6d998ab5766
#
_entry.id   c1fe6bfcdd9df54cac92b6d998ab5766
#
_cell.length_a   1.000
_cell.length_b   1.000
_cell.length_c   1.000
_cell.angle_alpha   90.00
_cell.angle_beta   90.00
_cell.angle_gamma   90.00
#
_symmetry.space_group_name_H-M   'P 1'
#
loop_
_entity.id
_entity.type
_entity.pdbx_description
1 polymer ?
#
loop_
_entity_poly.entity_id
_entity_poly.type
_entity_poly.pdbx_seq_one_letter_code
_entity_poly.pdbx_strand_id
1 'polypeptide(L)'
;MALLAKWYFTVDSFYEYGHYRANSVPEIAAQAPVFQTPRYCQPCHAERVALWSANSHKTVICEVCHGAALGHPANGKLPIPTDTRKLCTLCHEAMPGRPRAQPQIDVARHAGDQQCIVCHNPHSPKIVAAAAKVAGDAAAGKKSAGACVGCHGAQGISASDTWPNLAGQNAAYLAKILGAYKSGDQKDIVMTPMAQGLGDADVQNLAVYFGGLSCAAARNESNAADVAAGKALAKNCAACHGETGVATNPAWPKLAGQKAGYLANALKAFRAGLRRDPTMAGVSRGLSDADIASLAAYFSAQSCAPAPGGRAP
;
A
#
# COMPACT_ATOMS: atom_id res chain seq x y z
N MET A 1 -42.69 17.12 51.55
CA MET A 1 -41.73 16.07 51.14
C MET A 1 -41.18 16.31 49.74
N ALA A 2 -41.99 16.43 48.65
CA ALA A 2 -41.48 16.58 47.27
C ALA A 2 -40.66 17.88 47.01
N LEU A 3 -41.01 19.01 47.62
CA LEU A 3 -40.27 20.28 47.49
C LEU A 3 -38.90 20.22 48.17
N LEU A 4 -38.81 19.58 49.35
CA LEU A 4 -37.54 19.40 50.06
C LEU A 4 -36.62 18.40 49.31
N ALA A 5 -37.15 17.33 48.75
CA ALA A 5 -36.41 16.41 47.90
C ALA A 5 -35.88 17.11 46.61
N LYS A 6 -36.73 17.90 45.96
CA LYS A 6 -36.33 18.70 44.80
C LYS A 6 -35.17 19.63 45.13
N TRP A 7 -35.26 20.38 46.24
CA TRP A 7 -34.22 21.29 46.69
C TRP A 7 -32.92 20.55 47.04
N TYR A 8 -32.98 19.43 47.71
CA TYR A 8 -31.83 18.63 48.12
C TYR A 8 -31.10 17.99 46.95
N PHE A 9 -31.82 17.53 45.93
CA PHE A 9 -31.23 16.85 44.74
C PHE A 9 -30.93 17.80 43.56
N THR A 10 -31.27 19.09 43.66
CA THR A 10 -31.00 20.03 42.62
C THR A 10 -29.70 20.78 42.95
N VAL A 11 -28.69 20.68 42.08
CA VAL A 11 -27.42 21.41 42.26
C VAL A 11 -27.60 22.91 42.15
N ASP A 12 -26.80 23.70 42.91
CA ASP A 12 -26.96 25.17 43.00
C ASP A 12 -26.96 25.86 41.63
N SER A 13 -26.18 25.40 40.71
CA SER A 13 -26.06 25.93 39.36
C SER A 13 -27.21 25.58 38.40
N PHE A 14 -28.23 24.83 38.86
CA PHE A 14 -29.31 24.37 37.94
C PHE A 14 -30.15 25.48 37.37
N TYR A 15 -30.28 26.59 38.07
CA TYR A 15 -31.08 27.74 37.67
C TYR A 15 -30.25 28.94 37.19
N GLU A 16 -28.92 28.81 37.15
CA GLU A 16 -28.00 29.88 36.80
C GLU A 16 -28.14 30.30 35.34
N TYR A 17 -28.25 29.33 34.42
CA TYR A 17 -28.36 29.56 32.96
C TYR A 17 -29.59 28.89 32.35
N GLY A 18 -30.69 28.78 33.09
CA GLY A 18 -31.88 28.04 32.71
C GLY A 18 -32.02 26.73 33.53
N HIS A 19 -32.81 25.80 33.04
CA HIS A 19 -33.08 24.58 33.75
C HIS A 19 -32.08 23.47 33.41
N TYR A 20 -30.78 23.74 33.55
CA TYR A 20 -29.75 22.78 33.35
C TYR A 20 -28.57 22.99 34.32
N ARG A 21 -27.75 21.97 34.52
CA ARG A 21 -26.60 22.00 35.42
C ARG A 21 -25.46 22.82 34.78
N ALA A 22 -25.36 24.11 35.13
CA ALA A 22 -24.39 25.04 34.56
C ALA A 22 -22.92 24.63 34.80
N ASN A 23 -22.62 24.03 35.94
CA ASN A 23 -21.28 23.56 36.28
C ASN A 23 -20.81 22.35 35.46
N SER A 24 -21.66 21.72 34.67
CA SER A 24 -21.25 20.55 33.86
C SER A 24 -20.14 20.87 32.86
N VAL A 25 -20.12 22.06 32.30
CA VAL A 25 -19.09 22.49 31.35
C VAL A 25 -17.71 22.64 32.02
N PRO A 26 -17.57 23.43 33.12
CA PRO A 26 -16.28 23.54 33.81
C PRO A 26 -15.85 22.24 34.47
N GLU A 27 -16.77 21.40 34.98
CA GLU A 27 -16.45 20.10 35.53
C GLU A 27 -15.88 19.14 34.46
N ILE A 28 -16.47 19.11 33.27
CA ILE A 28 -15.97 18.34 32.14
C ILE A 28 -14.63 18.89 31.66
N ALA A 29 -14.50 20.23 31.56
CA ALA A 29 -13.29 20.90 31.12
C ALA A 29 -12.12 20.71 32.11
N ALA A 30 -12.39 20.49 33.41
CA ALA A 30 -11.38 20.20 34.41
C ALA A 30 -10.84 18.76 34.36
N GLN A 31 -11.52 17.85 33.64
CA GLN A 31 -11.03 16.48 33.50
C GLN A 31 -9.83 16.43 32.55
N ALA A 32 -8.87 15.57 32.86
CA ALA A 32 -7.76 15.32 31.95
C ALA A 32 -8.27 14.80 30.60
N PRO A 33 -7.83 15.40 29.46
CA PRO A 33 -8.29 14.94 28.15
C PRO A 33 -7.88 13.50 27.92
N VAL A 34 -8.83 12.65 27.63
CA VAL A 34 -8.60 11.22 27.31
C VAL A 34 -7.97 11.09 25.94
N PHE A 35 -8.41 11.93 24.98
CA PHE A 35 -7.84 12.01 23.65
C PHE A 35 -6.76 13.09 23.60
N GLN A 36 -5.61 12.73 23.02
CA GLN A 36 -4.45 13.60 22.91
C GLN A 36 -4.39 14.18 21.47
N THR A 37 -3.62 15.23 21.27
CA THR A 37 -3.40 15.76 19.92
C THR A 37 -2.31 14.96 19.19
N PRO A 38 -2.22 15.03 17.84
CA PRO A 38 -1.12 14.43 17.10
C PRO A 38 0.28 14.88 17.56
N ARG A 39 0.39 16.06 18.19
CA ARG A 39 1.64 16.54 18.79
C ARG A 39 2.13 15.64 19.93
N TYR A 40 1.23 14.98 20.63
CA TYR A 40 1.57 14.00 21.65
C TYR A 40 2.26 12.76 21.06
N CYS A 41 1.87 12.37 19.86
CA CYS A 41 2.41 11.20 19.16
C CYS A 41 3.75 11.49 18.47
N GLN A 42 3.98 12.76 18.08
CA GLN A 42 5.10 13.17 17.23
C GLN A 42 6.50 12.83 17.77
N PRO A 43 6.83 12.98 19.06
CA PRO A 43 8.17 12.70 19.54
C PRO A 43 8.64 11.27 19.30
N CYS A 44 7.72 10.30 19.34
CA CYS A 44 8.05 8.89 19.17
C CYS A 44 7.66 8.34 17.77
N HIS A 45 6.71 8.99 17.09
CA HIS A 45 6.15 8.53 15.81
C HIS A 45 6.32 9.57 14.69
N ALA A 46 7.45 10.29 14.66
CA ALA A 46 7.70 11.41 13.75
C ALA A 46 7.43 11.08 12.28
N GLU A 47 7.91 9.94 11.77
CA GLU A 47 7.69 9.51 10.39
C GLU A 47 6.20 9.28 10.07
N ARG A 48 5.44 8.70 11.01
CA ARG A 48 4.01 8.44 10.84
C ARG A 48 3.21 9.74 10.85
N VAL A 49 3.58 10.67 11.74
CA VAL A 49 2.95 11.99 11.81
C VAL A 49 3.26 12.80 10.55
N ALA A 50 4.48 12.77 10.04
CA ALA A 50 4.85 13.43 8.79
C ALA A 50 4.05 12.87 7.61
N LEU A 51 3.95 11.54 7.49
CA LEU A 51 3.18 10.88 6.44
C LEU A 51 1.69 11.25 6.52
N TRP A 52 1.10 11.19 7.71
CA TRP A 52 -0.30 11.54 7.96
C TRP A 52 -0.60 13.02 7.66
N SER A 53 0.25 13.95 8.13
CA SER A 53 0.03 15.39 7.97
C SER A 53 0.11 15.85 6.51
N ALA A 54 0.86 15.15 5.68
CA ALA A 54 1.00 15.42 4.25
C ALA A 54 -0.18 14.85 3.41
N ASN A 55 -1.09 14.08 4.03
CA ASN A 55 -2.10 13.32 3.30
C ASN A 55 -3.56 13.71 3.66
N SER A 56 -4.51 13.07 2.99
CA SER A 56 -5.94 13.41 3.07
C SER A 56 -6.56 13.17 4.45
N HIS A 57 -6.00 12.30 5.28
CA HIS A 57 -6.46 12.05 6.65
C HIS A 57 -5.88 13.01 7.70
N LYS A 58 -5.21 14.09 7.30
CA LYS A 58 -4.60 15.07 8.22
C LYS A 58 -5.56 15.72 9.24
N THR A 59 -6.88 15.64 9.00
CA THR A 59 -7.92 16.09 9.90
C THR A 59 -8.51 14.99 10.78
N VAL A 60 -8.16 13.72 10.51
CA VAL A 60 -8.58 12.56 11.30
C VAL A 60 -7.47 12.26 12.31
N ILE A 61 -7.70 12.56 13.58
CA ILE A 61 -6.67 12.35 14.61
C ILE A 61 -6.33 10.87 14.79
N CYS A 62 -5.13 10.58 15.23
CA CYS A 62 -4.59 9.22 15.37
C CYS A 62 -5.50 8.31 16.21
N GLU A 63 -6.09 8.85 17.24
CA GLU A 63 -6.90 8.13 18.23
C GLU A 63 -8.29 7.73 17.74
N VAL A 64 -8.77 8.30 16.63
CA VAL A 64 -10.00 7.82 15.96
C VAL A 64 -9.83 6.36 15.52
N CYS A 65 -8.61 5.98 15.12
CA CYS A 65 -8.29 4.64 14.68
C CYS A 65 -7.61 3.80 15.76
N HIS A 66 -6.77 4.42 16.60
CA HIS A 66 -5.93 3.74 17.58
C HIS A 66 -6.46 3.79 19.01
N GLY A 67 -7.60 4.43 19.26
CA GLY A 67 -8.14 4.61 20.60
C GLY A 67 -7.40 5.69 21.41
N ALA A 68 -7.93 5.96 22.60
CA ALA A 68 -7.43 7.01 23.48
C ALA A 68 -6.00 6.77 23.94
N ALA A 69 -5.14 7.78 23.86
CA ALA A 69 -3.71 7.68 24.14
C ALA A 69 -3.30 8.15 25.54
N LEU A 70 -4.26 8.49 26.40
CA LEU A 70 -3.94 8.91 27.77
C LEU A 70 -3.15 7.79 28.50
N GLY A 71 -1.95 8.13 28.97
CA GLY A 71 -1.06 7.18 29.64
C GLY A 71 -0.20 6.32 28.70
N HIS A 72 -0.33 6.43 27.39
CA HIS A 72 0.60 5.81 26.44
C HIS A 72 1.94 6.60 26.43
N PRO A 73 3.12 5.94 26.42
CA PRO A 73 3.36 4.51 26.29
C PRO A 73 3.39 3.71 27.62
N ALA A 74 3.28 4.38 28.76
CA ALA A 74 3.41 3.72 30.07
C ALA A 74 2.36 2.60 30.28
N ASN A 75 1.15 2.82 29.77
CA ASN A 75 0.05 1.85 29.84
C ASN A 75 0.08 0.80 28.69
N GLY A 76 1.19 0.71 27.95
CA GLY A 76 1.35 -0.26 26.87
C GLY A 76 1.06 0.30 25.48
N LYS A 77 0.94 -0.58 24.50
CA LYS A 77 0.70 -0.23 23.09
C LYS A 77 -0.77 0.08 22.85
N LEU A 78 -1.03 1.11 22.04
CA LEU A 78 -2.38 1.35 21.53
C LEU A 78 -2.80 0.25 20.55
N PRO A 79 -4.10 -0.05 20.46
CA PRO A 79 -4.59 -1.08 19.57
C PRO A 79 -4.30 -0.76 18.10
N ILE A 80 -3.96 -1.78 17.34
CA ILE A 80 -3.90 -1.72 15.88
C ILE A 80 -5.21 -2.33 15.37
N PRO A 81 -6.03 -1.56 14.64
CA PRO A 81 -7.31 -2.06 14.14
C PRO A 81 -7.10 -3.28 13.23
N THR A 82 -7.78 -4.38 13.54
CA THR A 82 -7.75 -5.62 12.75
C THR A 82 -8.89 -5.70 11.75
N ASP A 83 -10.07 -5.18 12.11
CA ASP A 83 -11.21 -5.04 11.20
C ASP A 83 -11.23 -3.63 10.60
N THR A 84 -10.46 -3.45 9.54
CA THR A 84 -10.36 -2.17 8.86
C THR A 84 -11.53 -1.91 7.91
N ARG A 85 -12.29 -2.95 7.51
CA ARG A 85 -13.56 -2.73 6.79
C ARG A 85 -14.52 -1.97 7.68
N LYS A 86 -14.86 -2.51 8.83
CA LYS A 86 -15.78 -1.88 9.78
C LYS A 86 -15.32 -0.47 10.16
N LEU A 87 -14.03 -0.28 10.42
CA LEU A 87 -13.49 1.03 10.80
C LEU A 87 -13.61 2.07 9.68
N CYS A 88 -13.15 1.75 8.47
CA CYS A 88 -13.11 2.71 7.36
C CYS A 88 -14.52 3.03 6.83
N THR A 89 -15.42 2.06 6.83
CA THR A 89 -16.80 2.25 6.35
C THR A 89 -17.63 3.17 7.24
N LEU A 90 -17.26 3.35 8.50
CA LEU A 90 -17.89 4.38 9.36
C LEU A 90 -17.88 5.77 8.69
N CYS A 91 -16.86 6.05 7.89
CA CYS A 91 -16.72 7.32 7.18
C CYS A 91 -16.85 7.20 5.66
N HIS A 92 -16.55 6.05 5.06
CA HIS A 92 -16.41 5.90 3.61
C HIS A 92 -17.53 5.12 2.92
N GLU A 93 -18.43 4.47 3.66
CA GLU A 93 -19.58 3.83 3.04
C GLU A 93 -20.52 4.87 2.42
N ALA A 94 -21.06 4.55 1.25
CA ALA A 94 -22.00 5.42 0.56
C ALA A 94 -23.30 5.56 1.35
N MET A 95 -23.59 6.78 1.77
CA MET A 95 -24.80 7.10 2.55
C MET A 95 -25.51 8.33 1.98
N PRO A 96 -26.86 8.33 1.89
CA PRO A 96 -27.61 9.53 1.55
C PRO A 96 -27.30 10.69 2.52
N GLY A 97 -27.09 11.89 1.98
CA GLY A 97 -26.81 13.09 2.77
C GLY A 97 -25.36 13.31 3.18
N ARG A 98 -24.46 12.36 2.95
CA ARG A 98 -23.04 12.56 3.22
C ARG A 98 -22.43 13.54 2.20
N PRO A 99 -21.54 14.48 2.63
CA PRO A 99 -20.94 15.45 1.73
C PRO A 99 -20.19 14.81 0.55
N ARG A 100 -20.41 15.32 -0.66
CA ARG A 100 -19.72 14.81 -1.88
C ARG A 100 -18.20 14.96 -1.84
N ALA A 101 -17.69 15.91 -1.05
CA ALA A 101 -16.26 16.10 -0.86
C ALA A 101 -15.60 14.95 -0.07
N GLN A 102 -16.38 14.19 0.70
CA GLN A 102 -15.92 13.00 1.39
C GLN A 102 -16.01 11.81 0.44
N PRO A 103 -14.88 11.13 0.13
CA PRO A 103 -14.91 9.94 -0.71
C PRO A 103 -15.84 8.87 -0.13
N GLN A 104 -16.75 8.39 -0.96
CA GLN A 104 -17.72 7.37 -0.60
C GLN A 104 -17.61 6.20 -1.55
N ILE A 105 -17.77 4.99 -1.04
CA ILE A 105 -17.64 3.74 -1.79
C ILE A 105 -18.84 2.83 -1.55
N ASP A 106 -19.21 2.08 -2.57
CA ASP A 106 -19.98 0.85 -2.42
C ASP A 106 -19.00 -0.26 -2.04
N VAL A 107 -19.04 -0.70 -0.79
CA VAL A 107 -18.06 -1.61 -0.21
C VAL A 107 -18.02 -2.95 -0.95
N ALA A 108 -19.18 -3.50 -1.31
CA ALA A 108 -19.27 -4.80 -1.99
C ALA A 108 -18.62 -4.75 -3.39
N ARG A 109 -18.83 -3.65 -4.12
CA ARG A 109 -18.28 -3.47 -5.47
C ARG A 109 -16.82 -3.03 -5.47
N HIS A 110 -16.39 -2.30 -4.42
CA HIS A 110 -15.05 -1.75 -4.35
C HIS A 110 -14.02 -2.75 -3.82
N ALA A 111 -14.34 -3.44 -2.74
CA ALA A 111 -13.39 -4.26 -1.99
C ALA A 111 -13.85 -5.71 -1.75
N GLY A 112 -15.12 -6.04 -2.00
CA GLY A 112 -15.68 -7.35 -1.64
C GLY A 112 -15.43 -7.65 -0.15
N ASP A 113 -14.80 -8.76 0.15
CA ASP A 113 -14.47 -9.18 1.52
C ASP A 113 -13.06 -8.74 1.99
N GLN A 114 -12.32 -8.00 1.15
CA GLN A 114 -10.96 -7.57 1.48
C GLN A 114 -10.95 -6.49 2.58
N GLN A 115 -9.94 -6.55 3.44
CA GLN A 115 -9.66 -5.48 4.40
C GLN A 115 -9.10 -4.26 3.67
N CYS A 116 -9.54 -3.06 4.04
CA CYS A 116 -9.18 -1.82 3.35
C CYS A 116 -7.67 -1.56 3.32
N ILE A 117 -6.95 -1.95 4.37
CA ILE A 117 -5.49 -1.78 4.47
C ILE A 117 -4.69 -2.69 3.54
N VAL A 118 -5.31 -3.66 2.89
CA VAL A 118 -4.63 -4.49 1.86
C VAL A 118 -4.19 -3.62 0.68
N CYS A 119 -5.01 -2.63 0.33
CA CYS A 119 -4.74 -1.71 -0.80
C CYS A 119 -4.40 -0.29 -0.35
N HIS A 120 -4.95 0.17 0.78
CA HIS A 120 -4.79 1.53 1.26
C HIS A 120 -3.87 1.61 2.48
N ASN A 121 -2.85 2.47 2.43
CA ASN A 121 -2.11 2.83 3.64
C ASN A 121 -2.96 3.80 4.47
N PRO A 122 -3.35 3.49 5.70
CA PRO A 122 -4.24 4.35 6.49
C PRO A 122 -3.66 5.73 6.80
N HIS A 123 -2.33 5.86 6.86
CA HIS A 123 -1.64 7.15 7.05
C HIS A 123 -1.45 7.93 5.75
N SER A 124 -1.61 7.28 4.60
CA SER A 124 -1.55 7.87 3.26
C SER A 124 -2.54 7.15 2.34
N PRO A 125 -3.86 7.32 2.56
CA PRO A 125 -4.89 6.46 1.96
C PRO A 125 -5.10 6.66 0.47
N LYS A 126 -4.63 7.77 -0.11
CA LYS A 126 -4.68 7.93 -1.55
C LYS A 126 -3.80 6.86 -2.18
N ILE A 127 -4.42 5.92 -2.86
CA ILE A 127 -3.71 5.17 -3.88
C ILE A 127 -3.28 6.22 -4.90
N VAL A 128 -1.97 6.39 -5.07
CA VAL A 128 -1.47 7.36 -6.04
C VAL A 128 -2.01 6.93 -7.40
N ALA A 129 -3.06 7.63 -7.85
CA ALA A 129 -3.60 7.40 -9.17
C ALA A 129 -2.49 7.71 -10.17
N ALA A 130 -2.26 6.77 -11.07
CA ALA A 130 -1.32 6.83 -12.17
C ALA A 130 -0.01 7.57 -11.79
N ALA A 131 1.04 6.81 -11.51
CA ALA A 131 2.37 7.41 -11.35
C ALA A 131 2.58 8.40 -12.50
N ALA A 132 3.05 9.58 -12.17
CA ALA A 132 3.39 10.60 -13.17
C ALA A 132 4.19 9.95 -14.28
N LYS A 133 3.90 10.34 -15.54
CA LYS A 133 4.65 9.83 -16.70
C LYS A 133 6.13 10.01 -16.42
N VAL A 134 6.88 8.91 -16.43
CA VAL A 134 8.33 8.94 -16.20
C VAL A 134 8.97 9.83 -17.26
N ALA A 135 9.63 10.88 -16.84
CA ALA A 135 10.28 11.83 -17.73
C ALA A 135 11.72 11.36 -18.03
N GLY A 136 11.85 10.34 -18.88
CA GLY A 136 13.15 9.79 -19.27
C GLY A 136 13.30 9.71 -20.79
N ASP A 137 14.55 9.64 -21.23
CA ASP A 137 14.96 9.41 -22.62
C ASP A 137 15.35 7.94 -22.81
N ALA A 138 14.59 7.22 -23.64
CA ALA A 138 14.85 5.80 -23.93
C ALA A 138 16.18 5.58 -24.67
N ALA A 139 16.64 6.53 -25.50
CA ALA A 139 17.92 6.42 -26.21
C ALA A 139 19.10 6.59 -25.24
N ALA A 140 19.01 7.53 -24.30
CA ALA A 140 19.96 7.66 -23.22
C ALA A 140 19.93 6.42 -22.30
N GLY A 141 18.75 5.91 -21.94
CA GLY A 141 18.59 4.68 -21.16
C GLY A 141 19.22 3.46 -21.82
N LYS A 142 19.10 3.33 -23.14
CA LYS A 142 19.79 2.27 -23.91
C LYS A 142 21.31 2.35 -23.77
N LYS A 143 21.89 3.57 -23.79
CA LYS A 143 23.34 3.76 -23.60
C LYS A 143 23.77 3.38 -22.19
N SER A 144 22.99 3.71 -21.17
CA SER A 144 23.30 3.40 -19.77
C SER A 144 23.01 1.93 -19.41
N ALA A 145 22.26 1.17 -20.23
CA ALA A 145 21.84 -0.20 -19.93
C ALA A 145 22.97 -1.24 -19.96
N GLY A 146 24.18 -0.90 -20.43
CA GLY A 146 25.27 -1.85 -20.63
C GLY A 146 25.59 -2.70 -19.40
N ALA A 147 25.64 -2.11 -18.22
CA ALA A 147 25.89 -2.82 -16.96
C ALA A 147 24.72 -3.74 -16.53
N CYS A 148 23.51 -3.52 -17.04
CA CYS A 148 22.30 -4.25 -16.65
C CYS A 148 22.12 -5.54 -17.47
N VAL A 149 22.54 -5.53 -18.74
CA VAL A 149 22.24 -6.60 -19.70
C VAL A 149 22.92 -7.93 -19.38
N GLY A 150 24.04 -7.90 -18.65
CA GLY A 150 24.76 -9.12 -18.25
C GLY A 150 23.89 -10.06 -17.38
N CYS A 151 23.02 -9.48 -16.52
CA CYS A 151 22.13 -10.22 -15.65
C CYS A 151 20.68 -10.26 -16.16
N HIS A 152 20.21 -9.14 -16.70
CA HIS A 152 18.80 -9.00 -17.13
C HIS A 152 18.58 -9.30 -18.62
N GLY A 153 19.65 -9.67 -19.35
CA GLY A 153 19.61 -9.99 -20.78
C GLY A 153 19.63 -8.76 -21.68
N ALA A 154 20.19 -8.89 -22.87
CA ALA A 154 20.37 -7.81 -23.84
C ALA A 154 19.05 -7.12 -24.26
N GLN A 155 17.95 -7.86 -24.21
CA GLN A 155 16.59 -7.39 -24.48
C GLN A 155 15.78 -7.12 -23.20
N GLY A 156 16.43 -7.09 -22.03
CA GLY A 156 15.75 -6.99 -20.76
C GLY A 156 15.00 -8.28 -20.35
N ILE A 157 15.31 -9.41 -20.98
CA ILE A 157 14.74 -10.73 -20.68
C ILE A 157 15.86 -11.61 -20.16
N SER A 158 15.81 -11.90 -18.86
CA SER A 158 16.82 -12.67 -18.17
C SER A 158 16.85 -14.15 -18.63
N ALA A 159 18.06 -14.71 -18.75
CA ALA A 159 18.25 -16.13 -18.91
C ALA A 159 18.08 -16.91 -17.60
N SER A 160 18.33 -16.26 -16.46
CA SER A 160 18.17 -16.86 -15.13
C SER A 160 16.71 -16.81 -14.67
N ASP A 161 16.23 -17.86 -14.02
CA ASP A 161 14.91 -17.89 -13.41
C ASP A 161 14.81 -17.02 -12.13
N THR A 162 15.94 -16.73 -11.51
CA THR A 162 15.99 -15.93 -10.26
C THR A 162 16.17 -14.43 -10.50
N TRP A 163 16.54 -14.01 -11.69
CA TRP A 163 16.70 -12.60 -12.05
C TRP A 163 15.52 -12.11 -12.88
N PRO A 164 14.97 -10.90 -12.54
CA PRO A 164 13.75 -10.46 -13.19
C PRO A 164 13.94 -10.06 -14.65
N ASN A 165 12.90 -10.28 -15.44
CA ASN A 165 12.71 -9.61 -16.70
C ASN A 165 12.41 -8.13 -16.43
N LEU A 166 13.06 -7.23 -17.17
CA LEU A 166 12.83 -5.79 -17.13
C LEU A 166 11.99 -5.31 -18.32
N ALA A 167 12.07 -6.03 -19.42
CA ALA A 167 11.37 -5.69 -20.66
C ALA A 167 9.85 -5.63 -20.46
N GLY A 168 9.26 -4.53 -20.91
CA GLY A 168 7.81 -4.29 -20.84
C GLY A 168 7.27 -4.07 -19.44
N GLN A 169 8.13 -3.97 -18.42
CA GLN A 169 7.70 -3.64 -17.06
C GLN A 169 7.26 -2.17 -16.99
N ASN A 170 6.35 -1.84 -16.09
CA ASN A 170 5.89 -0.47 -15.90
C ASN A 170 7.05 0.47 -15.56
N ALA A 171 7.29 1.48 -16.38
CA ALA A 171 8.42 2.40 -16.22
C ALA A 171 8.39 3.12 -14.86
N ALA A 172 7.23 3.53 -14.38
CA ALA A 172 7.10 4.14 -13.06
C ALA A 172 7.46 3.19 -11.91
N TYR A 173 7.12 1.91 -12.05
CA TYR A 173 7.58 0.90 -11.09
C TYR A 173 9.09 0.70 -11.15
N LEU A 174 9.68 0.63 -12.37
CA LEU A 174 11.12 0.50 -12.54
C LEU A 174 11.87 1.70 -11.93
N ALA A 175 11.42 2.92 -12.17
CA ALA A 175 11.99 4.12 -11.57
C ALA A 175 11.89 4.09 -10.04
N LYS A 176 10.73 3.72 -9.49
CA LYS A 176 10.50 3.58 -8.05
C LYS A 176 11.47 2.58 -7.41
N ILE A 177 11.59 1.39 -7.99
CA ILE A 177 12.40 0.33 -7.37
C ILE A 177 13.90 0.58 -7.50
N LEU A 178 14.37 1.14 -8.64
CA LEU A 178 15.75 1.57 -8.79
C LEU A 178 16.10 2.71 -7.83
N GLY A 179 15.19 3.68 -7.67
CA GLY A 179 15.34 4.74 -6.67
C GLY A 179 15.44 4.20 -5.25
N ALA A 180 14.63 3.20 -4.90
CA ALA A 180 14.66 2.57 -3.59
C ALA A 180 15.95 1.79 -3.32
N TYR A 181 16.52 1.12 -4.32
CA TYR A 181 17.85 0.51 -4.20
C TYR A 181 18.95 1.57 -4.06
N LYS A 182 18.85 2.67 -4.83
CA LYS A 182 19.80 3.77 -4.78
C LYS A 182 19.81 4.46 -3.41
N SER A 183 18.65 4.74 -2.82
CA SER A 183 18.52 5.37 -1.50
C SER A 183 18.87 4.40 -0.34
N GLY A 184 18.88 3.09 -0.58
CA GLY A 184 19.03 2.06 0.45
C GLY A 184 17.74 1.75 1.21
N ASP A 185 16.60 2.32 0.81
CA ASP A 185 15.28 1.97 1.35
C ASP A 185 14.92 0.50 1.04
N GLN A 186 15.38 0.03 -0.12
CA GLN A 186 15.37 -1.37 -0.50
C GLN A 186 16.81 -1.88 -0.56
N LYS A 187 17.08 -3.04 0.05
CA LYS A 187 18.42 -3.62 0.09
C LYS A 187 18.47 -4.93 -0.70
N ASP A 188 19.48 -5.06 -1.53
CA ASP A 188 19.82 -6.26 -2.28
C ASP A 188 21.34 -6.28 -2.49
N ILE A 189 21.96 -7.44 -2.35
CA ILE A 189 23.43 -7.57 -2.39
C ILE A 189 24.03 -7.16 -3.76
N VAL A 190 23.25 -7.31 -4.83
CA VAL A 190 23.67 -6.98 -6.19
C VAL A 190 23.10 -5.62 -6.61
N MET A 191 21.76 -5.44 -6.48
CA MET A 191 21.09 -4.28 -7.03
C MET A 191 21.37 -2.97 -6.27
N THR A 192 21.63 -3.05 -4.96
CA THR A 192 21.93 -1.83 -4.17
C THR A 192 23.22 -1.16 -4.66
N PRO A 193 24.40 -1.83 -4.74
CA PRO A 193 25.60 -1.18 -5.24
C PRO A 193 25.47 -0.75 -6.72
N MET A 194 24.76 -1.51 -7.55
CA MET A 194 24.52 -1.14 -8.94
C MET A 194 23.69 0.13 -9.07
N ALA A 195 22.64 0.28 -8.27
CA ALA A 195 21.77 1.45 -8.32
C ALA A 195 22.39 2.71 -7.69
N GLN A 196 23.24 2.56 -6.69
CA GLN A 196 23.96 3.68 -6.05
C GLN A 196 24.87 4.42 -7.03
N GLY A 197 25.42 3.74 -8.05
CA GLY A 197 26.23 4.36 -9.11
C GLY A 197 25.44 5.16 -10.14
N LEU A 198 24.10 5.12 -10.14
CA LEU A 198 23.27 5.79 -11.12
C LEU A 198 22.96 7.24 -10.74
N GLY A 199 22.97 8.15 -11.74
CA GLY A 199 22.36 9.48 -11.62
C GLY A 199 20.82 9.39 -11.57
N ASP A 200 20.15 10.44 -11.09
CA ASP A 200 18.68 10.45 -11.07
C ASP A 200 18.08 10.41 -12.48
N ALA A 201 18.75 11.07 -13.43
CA ALA A 201 18.39 10.99 -14.85
C ALA A 201 18.55 9.57 -15.41
N ASP A 202 19.61 8.84 -15.02
CA ASP A 202 19.83 7.46 -15.49
C ASP A 202 18.71 6.53 -14.99
N VAL A 203 18.26 6.69 -13.75
CA VAL A 203 17.13 5.94 -13.20
C VAL A 203 15.88 6.12 -14.06
N GLN A 204 15.56 7.37 -14.44
CA GLN A 204 14.40 7.67 -15.30
C GLN A 204 14.59 7.13 -16.72
N ASN A 205 15.77 7.32 -17.31
CA ASN A 205 16.10 6.89 -18.65
C ASN A 205 16.05 5.36 -18.79
N LEU A 206 16.66 4.63 -17.85
CA LEU A 206 16.63 3.17 -17.80
C LEU A 206 15.20 2.64 -17.63
N ALA A 207 14.40 3.28 -16.78
CA ALA A 207 13.01 2.90 -16.56
C ALA A 207 12.17 3.02 -17.83
N VAL A 208 12.33 4.12 -18.59
CA VAL A 208 11.63 4.32 -19.87
C VAL A 208 12.14 3.35 -20.92
N TYR A 209 13.46 3.14 -21.00
CA TYR A 209 14.05 2.21 -21.95
C TYR A 209 13.53 0.78 -21.77
N PHE A 210 13.70 0.19 -20.58
CA PHE A 210 13.25 -1.17 -20.32
C PHE A 210 11.73 -1.31 -20.35
N GLY A 211 11.01 -0.30 -19.87
CA GLY A 211 9.54 -0.26 -19.92
C GLY A 211 8.98 -0.23 -21.33
N GLY A 212 9.72 0.35 -22.28
CA GLY A 212 9.36 0.42 -23.70
C GLY A 212 9.73 -0.82 -24.51
N LEU A 213 10.52 -1.73 -23.97
CA LEU A 213 10.85 -2.97 -24.68
C LEU A 213 9.66 -3.93 -24.69
N SER A 214 9.56 -4.71 -25.79
CA SER A 214 8.56 -5.77 -25.88
C SER A 214 8.85 -6.85 -24.84
N CYS A 215 7.87 -7.16 -24.01
CA CYS A 215 7.97 -8.30 -23.14
C CYS A 215 7.79 -9.60 -23.95
N ALA A 216 8.61 -10.60 -23.68
CA ALA A 216 8.38 -11.94 -24.20
C ALA A 216 7.50 -12.72 -23.22
N ALA A 217 6.60 -13.54 -23.77
CA ALA A 217 5.94 -14.55 -22.95
C ALA A 217 7.03 -15.45 -22.32
N ALA A 218 6.97 -15.65 -21.02
CA ALA A 218 7.87 -16.61 -20.40
C ALA A 218 7.62 -18.00 -21.01
N ARG A 219 8.67 -18.72 -21.38
CA ARG A 219 8.54 -20.13 -21.72
C ARG A 219 8.22 -20.86 -20.42
N ASN A 220 7.00 -21.37 -20.31
CA ASN A 220 6.55 -22.00 -19.10
C ASN A 220 6.81 -23.48 -19.15
N GLU A 221 7.69 -23.93 -18.31
CA GLU A 221 7.81 -25.33 -17.90
C GLU A 221 6.99 -25.59 -16.61
N SER A 222 6.07 -24.70 -16.27
CA SER A 222 5.27 -24.80 -15.05
C SER A 222 4.27 -25.94 -15.13
N ASN A 223 4.17 -26.73 -14.06
CA ASN A 223 3.17 -27.79 -13.94
C ASN A 223 1.76 -27.20 -14.02
N ALA A 224 0.88 -27.81 -14.83
CA ALA A 224 -0.49 -27.36 -15.01
C ALA A 224 -1.31 -27.33 -13.71
N ALA A 225 -1.05 -28.24 -12.78
CA ALA A 225 -1.71 -28.28 -11.47
C ALA A 225 -1.32 -27.05 -10.61
N ASP A 226 -0.05 -26.65 -10.63
CA ASP A 226 0.43 -25.45 -9.90
C ASP A 226 -0.16 -24.18 -10.50
N VAL A 227 -0.26 -24.11 -11.83
CA VAL A 227 -0.90 -22.99 -12.53
C VAL A 227 -2.38 -22.87 -12.15
N ALA A 228 -3.11 -23.98 -12.06
CA ALA A 228 -4.53 -24.00 -11.68
C ALA A 228 -4.71 -23.58 -10.21
N ALA A 229 -3.89 -24.10 -9.30
CA ALA A 229 -3.89 -23.70 -7.89
C ALA A 229 -3.56 -22.20 -7.75
N GLY A 230 -2.52 -21.73 -8.45
CA GLY A 230 -2.13 -20.33 -8.45
C GLY A 230 -3.21 -19.40 -8.98
N LYS A 231 -3.99 -19.79 -9.99
CA LYS A 231 -5.14 -19.04 -10.51
C LYS A 231 -6.19 -18.79 -9.44
N ALA A 232 -6.47 -19.78 -8.60
CA ALA A 232 -7.44 -19.63 -7.50
C ALA A 232 -6.96 -18.60 -6.47
N LEU A 233 -5.68 -18.66 -6.12
CA LEU A 233 -5.03 -17.75 -5.16
C LEU A 233 -4.86 -16.32 -5.72
N ALA A 234 -4.63 -16.19 -7.03
CA ALA A 234 -4.35 -14.92 -7.71
C ALA A 234 -5.52 -13.93 -7.65
N LYS A 235 -6.74 -14.37 -7.33
CA LYS A 235 -7.90 -13.49 -7.14
C LYS A 235 -7.62 -12.39 -6.10
N ASN A 236 -6.86 -12.70 -5.06
CA ASN A 236 -6.48 -11.73 -4.04
C ASN A 236 -5.43 -10.72 -4.52
N CYS A 237 -4.72 -11.01 -5.60
CA CYS A 237 -3.69 -10.16 -6.19
C CYS A 237 -4.25 -9.24 -7.30
N ALA A 238 -5.40 -9.63 -7.87
CA ALA A 238 -5.99 -9.05 -9.07
C ALA A 238 -6.36 -7.56 -8.90
N ALA A 239 -6.79 -7.15 -7.71
CA ALA A 239 -7.18 -5.76 -7.43
C ALA A 239 -6.05 -4.75 -7.73
N CYS A 240 -4.79 -5.16 -7.54
CA CYS A 240 -3.62 -4.31 -7.77
C CYS A 240 -2.87 -4.70 -9.05
N HIS A 241 -2.67 -6.00 -9.26
CA HIS A 241 -1.82 -6.49 -10.36
C HIS A 241 -2.61 -6.89 -11.62
N GLY A 242 -3.95 -6.77 -11.61
CA GLY A 242 -4.82 -7.26 -12.70
C GLY A 242 -5.02 -8.77 -12.64
N GLU A 243 -6.12 -9.27 -13.21
CA GLU A 243 -6.48 -10.70 -13.17
C GLU A 243 -5.40 -11.59 -13.76
N THR A 244 -4.75 -11.13 -14.83
CA THR A 244 -3.68 -11.85 -15.51
C THR A 244 -2.28 -11.38 -15.08
N GLY A 245 -2.16 -10.51 -14.08
CA GLY A 245 -0.89 -9.94 -13.67
C GLY A 245 -0.42 -8.74 -14.51
N VAL A 246 -1.30 -8.15 -15.32
CA VAL A 246 -1.05 -6.92 -16.07
C VAL A 246 -1.67 -5.75 -15.31
N ALA A 247 -0.87 -5.10 -14.48
CA ALA A 247 -1.33 -3.97 -13.67
C ALA A 247 -1.70 -2.76 -14.54
N THR A 248 -2.88 -2.18 -14.29
CA THR A 248 -3.33 -0.95 -14.94
C THR A 248 -2.70 0.31 -14.33
N ASN A 249 -2.39 0.27 -13.03
CA ASN A 249 -1.66 1.35 -12.39
C ASN A 249 -0.15 1.19 -12.65
N PRO A 250 0.51 2.16 -13.30
CA PRO A 250 1.92 2.06 -13.66
C PRO A 250 2.89 2.09 -12.47
N ALA A 251 2.42 2.43 -11.26
CA ALA A 251 3.23 2.33 -10.05
C ALA A 251 3.35 0.88 -9.52
N TRP A 252 2.50 -0.03 -9.99
CA TRP A 252 2.50 -1.43 -9.60
C TRP A 252 3.19 -2.30 -10.66
N PRO A 253 3.94 -3.34 -10.25
CA PRO A 253 4.62 -4.19 -11.21
C PRO A 253 3.65 -5.08 -11.98
N LYS A 254 3.96 -5.29 -13.26
CA LYS A 254 3.42 -6.41 -14.02
C LYS A 254 4.04 -7.71 -13.49
N LEU A 255 3.21 -8.69 -13.26
CA LEU A 255 3.61 -10.02 -12.82
C LEU A 255 3.59 -11.03 -13.99
N ALA A 256 2.74 -10.75 -14.98
CA ALA A 256 2.58 -11.58 -16.16
C ALA A 256 3.90 -11.77 -16.92
N GLY A 257 4.22 -13.02 -17.24
CA GLY A 257 5.44 -13.39 -17.97
C GLY A 257 6.75 -13.15 -17.20
N GLN A 258 6.68 -12.87 -15.90
CA GLN A 258 7.86 -12.71 -15.06
C GLN A 258 8.42 -14.09 -14.67
N LYS A 259 9.71 -14.17 -14.39
CA LYS A 259 10.40 -15.39 -13.96
C LYS A 259 9.79 -15.97 -12.69
N ALA A 260 9.46 -17.27 -12.70
CA ALA A 260 8.80 -17.94 -11.58
C ALA A 260 9.67 -17.93 -10.31
N GLY A 261 10.94 -18.24 -10.43
CA GLY A 261 11.86 -18.19 -9.29
C GLY A 261 12.03 -16.79 -8.72
N TYR A 262 12.08 -15.75 -9.57
CA TYR A 262 12.10 -14.37 -9.09
C TYR A 262 10.81 -13.99 -8.35
N LEU A 263 9.63 -14.35 -8.88
CA LEU A 263 8.34 -14.09 -8.22
C LEU A 263 8.28 -14.78 -6.85
N ALA A 264 8.68 -16.04 -6.80
CA ALA A 264 8.72 -16.79 -5.53
C ALA A 264 9.68 -16.14 -4.52
N ASN A 265 10.90 -15.79 -4.94
CA ASN A 265 11.87 -15.13 -4.07
C ASN A 265 11.38 -13.76 -3.58
N ALA A 266 10.73 -12.97 -4.45
CA ALA A 266 10.17 -11.68 -4.09
C ALA A 266 9.06 -11.82 -3.03
N LEU A 267 8.12 -12.77 -3.20
CA LEU A 267 7.06 -13.03 -2.22
C LEU A 267 7.63 -13.51 -0.87
N LYS A 268 8.61 -14.42 -0.89
CA LYS A 268 9.31 -14.86 0.32
C LYS A 268 10.03 -13.70 1.02
N ALA A 269 10.68 -12.82 0.26
CA ALA A 269 11.37 -11.65 0.80
C ALA A 269 10.39 -10.63 1.43
N PHE A 270 9.21 -10.40 0.83
CA PHE A 270 8.16 -9.59 1.43
C PHE A 270 7.61 -10.22 2.71
N ARG A 271 7.33 -11.53 2.70
CA ARG A 271 6.86 -12.30 3.86
C ARG A 271 7.85 -12.23 5.03
N ALA A 272 9.14 -12.30 4.75
CA ALA A 272 10.22 -12.23 5.72
C ALA A 272 10.58 -10.79 6.15
N GLY A 273 9.98 -9.75 5.53
CA GLY A 273 10.32 -8.35 5.81
C GLY A 273 11.67 -7.89 5.26
N LEU A 274 12.34 -8.73 4.44
CA LEU A 274 13.60 -8.41 3.78
C LEU A 274 13.40 -7.44 2.62
N ARG A 275 12.24 -7.50 1.95
CA ARG A 275 11.82 -6.55 0.94
C ARG A 275 10.74 -5.64 1.50
N ARG A 276 10.94 -4.32 1.40
CA ARG A 276 10.11 -3.32 2.07
C ARG A 276 9.00 -2.80 1.15
N ASP A 277 7.79 -3.23 1.41
CA ASP A 277 6.55 -2.63 0.92
C ASP A 277 5.44 -3.07 1.88
N PRO A 278 4.80 -2.15 2.62
CA PRO A 278 3.82 -2.51 3.65
C PRO A 278 2.63 -3.30 3.11
N THR A 279 2.17 -2.98 1.89
CA THR A 279 1.06 -3.67 1.23
C THR A 279 1.44 -5.11 0.90
N MET A 280 2.60 -5.28 0.22
CA MET A 280 3.07 -6.61 -0.16
C MET A 280 3.47 -7.47 1.04
N ALA A 281 4.03 -6.88 2.10
CA ALA A 281 4.29 -7.57 3.36
C ALA A 281 3.00 -8.07 4.03
N GLY A 282 1.93 -7.27 3.99
CA GLY A 282 0.60 -7.66 4.49
C GLY A 282 0.01 -8.83 3.70
N VAL A 283 0.03 -8.73 2.38
CA VAL A 283 -0.52 -9.75 1.46
C VAL A 283 0.26 -11.07 1.56
N SER A 284 1.58 -11.02 1.65
CA SER A 284 2.43 -12.23 1.64
C SER A 284 2.54 -12.93 2.97
N ARG A 285 2.18 -12.30 4.08
CA ARG A 285 2.35 -12.85 5.44
C ARG A 285 1.67 -14.21 5.64
N GLY A 286 0.49 -14.40 5.07
CA GLY A 286 -0.31 -15.62 5.21
C GLY A 286 -0.03 -16.70 4.16
N LEU A 287 0.87 -16.45 3.20
CA LEU A 287 1.15 -17.40 2.13
C LEU A 287 2.10 -18.50 2.61
N SER A 288 1.74 -19.75 2.36
CA SER A 288 2.67 -20.88 2.49
C SER A 288 3.69 -20.93 1.34
N ASP A 289 4.73 -21.74 1.46
CA ASP A 289 5.68 -21.92 0.35
C ASP A 289 5.02 -22.57 -0.87
N ALA A 290 4.01 -23.42 -0.67
CA ALA A 290 3.23 -24.01 -1.75
C ALA A 290 2.37 -22.96 -2.46
N ASP A 291 1.71 -22.06 -1.70
CA ASP A 291 0.95 -20.95 -2.29
C ASP A 291 1.84 -20.03 -3.12
N ILE A 292 3.03 -19.71 -2.61
CA ILE A 292 4.02 -18.87 -3.29
C ILE A 292 4.47 -19.55 -4.60
N ALA A 293 4.75 -20.85 -4.58
CA ALA A 293 5.15 -21.60 -5.78
C ALA A 293 4.01 -21.60 -6.83
N SER A 294 2.78 -21.86 -6.40
CA SER A 294 1.60 -21.85 -7.27
C SER A 294 1.32 -20.48 -7.88
N LEU A 295 1.41 -19.40 -7.08
CA LEU A 295 1.26 -18.02 -7.58
C LEU A 295 2.36 -17.66 -8.58
N ALA A 296 3.60 -18.03 -8.31
CA ALA A 296 4.72 -17.81 -9.20
C ALA A 296 4.54 -18.55 -10.52
N ALA A 297 4.10 -19.81 -10.47
CA ALA A 297 3.77 -20.62 -11.66
C ALA A 297 2.65 -19.98 -12.48
N TYR A 298 1.58 -19.55 -11.82
CA TYR A 298 0.44 -18.90 -12.50
C TYR A 298 0.85 -17.62 -13.22
N PHE A 299 1.48 -16.65 -12.53
CA PHE A 299 1.81 -15.38 -13.16
C PHE A 299 2.92 -15.48 -14.20
N SER A 300 3.87 -16.38 -14.02
CA SER A 300 4.90 -16.63 -15.04
C SER A 300 4.29 -17.20 -16.34
N ALA A 301 3.17 -17.94 -16.23
CA ALA A 301 2.44 -18.50 -17.32
C ALA A 301 1.58 -17.48 -18.11
N GLN A 302 1.34 -16.31 -17.56
CA GLN A 302 0.49 -15.32 -18.20
C GLN A 302 1.22 -14.55 -19.30
N SER A 303 0.46 -14.15 -20.35
CA SER A 303 1.00 -13.23 -21.37
C SER A 303 1.15 -11.82 -20.79
N CYS A 304 2.32 -11.23 -20.92
CA CYS A 304 2.58 -9.85 -20.52
C CYS A 304 2.18 -8.82 -21.60
N ALA A 305 1.81 -9.27 -22.81
CA ALA A 305 1.22 -8.42 -23.83
C ALA A 305 -0.25 -8.16 -23.50
N PRO A 306 -0.79 -6.94 -23.78
CA PRO A 306 -2.22 -6.71 -23.67
C PRO A 306 -2.97 -7.68 -24.58
N ALA A 307 -4.14 -8.17 -24.11
CA ALA A 307 -4.98 -9.02 -24.94
C ALA A 307 -5.33 -8.31 -26.26
N PRO A 308 -5.34 -9.02 -27.40
CA PRO A 308 -5.71 -8.41 -28.65
C PRO A 308 -7.16 -7.88 -28.54
N GLY A 309 -7.36 -6.58 -28.71
CA GLY A 309 -8.64 -5.89 -28.63
C GLY A 309 -8.89 -5.00 -27.40
N GLY A 310 -8.01 -4.99 -26.41
CA GLY A 310 -8.07 -4.01 -25.32
C GLY A 310 -7.55 -2.64 -25.80
N ARG A 311 -8.43 -1.63 -25.88
CA ARG A 311 -7.99 -0.25 -26.08
C ARG A 311 -7.09 0.13 -24.91
N ALA A 312 -5.89 0.61 -25.20
CA ALA A 312 -5.10 1.33 -24.22
C ALA A 312 -5.90 2.54 -23.73
N PRO A 313 -5.89 2.82 -22.41
CA PRO A 313 -6.57 3.97 -21.84
C PRO A 313 -5.96 5.31 -22.31
#